data_216c9d78cec9a3ee62b044da79e58d50
#
_entry.id   216c9d78cec9a3ee62b044da79e58d50
#
_cell.length_a   1.000
_cell.length_b   1.000
_cell.length_c   1.000
_cell.angle_alpha   90.00
_cell.angle_beta   90.00
_cell.angle_gamma   90.00
#
_symmetry.space_group_name_H-M   'P 1'
#
loop_
_entity.id
_entity.type
_entity.pdbx_description
1 polymer ?
#
loop_
_entity_poly.entity_id
_entity_poly.type
_entity_poly.pdbx_seq_one_letter_code
_entity_poly.pdbx_strand_id
1 'polypeptide(L)'
;MPAVEERFIVRDAMTAEAEAAIEAVASRGERLSTPLPDGEMVWHAWGRRSGRPSLFMLHGGYGSWVHWIRNVEALSEKFTVYAGDIPGLGDSDPPPDRRDPDSIGRLVADGIEALTPTGEEARLMGFSFGSVIGGHAAPYLDAAGRLRSFTLVGAGGMGLRRAEFLPLARFERDMSGEAIRRLARRNLELLMVRDPATVDATALHMQVMNTTRAVTKSRWISRLPSLVEKLPALRCAVSGIWGEFDSTAYPWLADRHAFLSGLSTFAGFEVVADAGHWVMYERAEAFNAAALRLID
;
A
#
# COMPACT_ATOMS: atom_id res chain seq x y z
N MET A 1 5.64 -6.65 -30.15
CA MET A 1 5.46 -6.06 -28.80
C MET A 1 3.98 -5.92 -28.56
N PRO A 2 3.38 -6.51 -27.52
CA PRO A 2 1.99 -6.18 -27.18
C PRO A 2 1.96 -4.69 -26.82
N ALA A 3 0.98 -3.97 -27.38
CA ALA A 3 0.77 -2.56 -27.09
C ALA A 3 0.74 -2.34 -25.58
N VAL A 4 1.50 -1.35 -25.11
CA VAL A 4 1.39 -0.85 -23.74
C VAL A 4 -0.08 -0.50 -23.55
N GLU A 5 -0.77 -1.16 -22.59
CA GLU A 5 -2.11 -0.72 -22.20
C GLU A 5 -1.95 0.74 -21.78
N GLU A 6 -2.33 1.65 -22.67
CA GLU A 6 -2.18 3.08 -22.43
C GLU A 6 -3.00 3.48 -21.22
N ARG A 7 -2.37 4.18 -20.29
CA ARG A 7 -3.04 4.91 -19.22
C ARG A 7 -4.10 5.81 -19.88
N PHE A 8 -5.30 5.84 -19.34
CA PHE A 8 -6.33 6.78 -19.80
C PHE A 8 -6.83 7.62 -18.64
N ILE A 9 -7.15 8.87 -18.91
CA ILE A 9 -7.59 9.83 -17.90
C ILE A 9 -9.06 10.15 -18.16
N VAL A 10 -9.88 10.04 -17.13
CA VAL A 10 -11.30 10.38 -17.16
C VAL A 10 -11.51 11.66 -16.36
N ARG A 11 -11.20 12.80 -16.99
CA ARG A 11 -11.21 14.12 -16.31
C ARG A 11 -12.57 14.48 -15.72
N ASP A 12 -13.67 14.16 -16.40
CA ASP A 12 -15.04 14.41 -15.93
C ASP A 12 -15.49 13.48 -14.79
N ALA A 13 -14.70 12.46 -14.45
CA ALA A 13 -14.90 11.65 -13.26
C ALA A 13 -14.14 12.18 -12.03
N MET A 14 -13.29 13.18 -12.21
CA MET A 14 -12.44 13.77 -11.18
C MET A 14 -13.04 15.10 -10.69
N THR A 15 -12.80 15.47 -9.44
CA THR A 15 -13.33 16.71 -8.86
C THR A 15 -12.18 17.61 -8.39
N ALA A 16 -12.31 18.93 -8.63
CA ALA A 16 -11.33 19.91 -8.19
C ALA A 16 -11.18 19.95 -6.66
N GLU A 17 -12.26 19.67 -5.93
CA GLU A 17 -12.23 19.55 -4.47
C GLU A 17 -11.30 18.41 -4.00
N ALA A 18 -11.41 17.23 -4.59
CA ALA A 18 -10.57 16.08 -4.26
C ALA A 18 -9.10 16.33 -4.66
N GLU A 19 -8.87 16.94 -5.82
CA GLU A 19 -7.51 17.35 -6.25
C GLU A 19 -6.89 18.32 -5.26
N ALA A 20 -7.64 19.33 -4.84
CA ALA A 20 -7.19 20.31 -3.86
C ALA A 20 -6.88 19.68 -2.49
N ALA A 21 -7.70 18.71 -2.05
CA ALA A 21 -7.47 17.99 -0.80
C ALA A 21 -6.19 17.12 -0.85
N ILE A 22 -5.92 16.47 -1.98
CA ILE A 22 -4.70 15.68 -2.20
C ILE A 22 -3.48 16.62 -2.25
N GLU A 23 -3.57 17.71 -3.01
CA GLU A 23 -2.49 18.68 -3.15
C GLU A 23 -2.17 19.37 -1.81
N ALA A 24 -3.18 19.64 -0.98
CA ALA A 24 -2.97 20.20 0.34
C ALA A 24 -2.10 19.33 1.25
N VAL A 25 -2.14 17.99 1.10
CA VAL A 25 -1.25 17.07 1.81
C VAL A 25 0.09 16.92 1.08
N ALA A 26 0.06 16.78 -0.24
CA ALA A 26 1.26 16.60 -1.07
C ALA A 26 2.24 17.78 -0.94
N SER A 27 1.72 19.03 -0.95
CA SER A 27 2.54 20.25 -0.87
C SER A 27 3.28 20.44 0.46
N ARG A 28 2.89 19.71 1.52
CA ARG A 28 3.62 19.66 2.80
C ARG A 28 4.73 18.63 2.85
N GLY A 29 4.81 17.76 1.82
CA GLY A 29 5.87 16.79 1.61
C GLY A 29 6.83 17.21 0.51
N GLU A 30 7.82 16.35 0.25
CA GLU A 30 8.78 16.47 -0.85
C GLU A 30 8.56 15.30 -1.83
N ARG A 31 8.44 15.60 -3.14
CA ARG A 31 8.48 14.55 -4.17
C ARG A 31 9.93 14.18 -4.46
N LEU A 32 10.25 12.91 -4.38
CA LEU A 32 11.57 12.33 -4.63
C LEU A 32 11.43 11.23 -5.69
N SER A 33 12.56 10.82 -6.25
CA SER A 33 12.62 9.65 -7.10
C SER A 33 13.87 8.82 -6.87
N THR A 34 13.77 7.52 -7.17
CA THR A 34 14.90 6.60 -7.21
C THR A 34 14.92 5.90 -8.57
N PRO A 35 16.12 5.55 -9.10
CA PRO A 35 16.23 4.98 -10.45
C PRO A 35 15.49 3.65 -10.60
N LEU A 36 14.85 3.46 -11.75
CA LEU A 36 14.46 2.16 -12.31
C LEU A 36 15.28 1.91 -13.59
N PRO A 37 15.34 0.67 -14.11
CA PRO A 37 16.06 0.39 -15.36
C PRO A 37 15.65 1.28 -16.54
N ASP A 38 14.35 1.58 -16.67
CA ASP A 38 13.78 2.42 -17.71
C ASP A 38 12.85 3.47 -17.10
N GLY A 39 13.38 4.37 -16.24
CA GLY A 39 12.59 5.43 -15.61
C GLY A 39 12.88 5.63 -14.13
N GLU A 40 11.86 6.03 -13.37
CA GLU A 40 11.98 6.33 -11.95
C GLU A 40 10.85 5.74 -11.11
N MET A 41 11.16 5.34 -9.87
CA MET A 41 10.19 5.09 -8.81
C MET A 41 9.98 6.39 -8.04
N VAL A 42 8.72 6.80 -7.88
CA VAL A 42 8.35 8.04 -7.19
C VAL A 42 8.07 7.77 -5.72
N TRP A 43 8.52 8.69 -4.89
CA TRP A 43 8.31 8.71 -3.45
C TRP A 43 7.80 10.08 -3.02
N HIS A 44 6.92 10.11 -2.03
CA HIS A 44 6.51 11.32 -1.34
C HIS A 44 6.99 11.24 0.10
N ALA A 45 7.66 12.28 0.59
CA ALA A 45 8.33 12.23 1.90
C ALA A 45 7.90 13.38 2.80
N TRP A 46 7.66 13.09 4.07
CA TRP A 46 7.34 14.05 5.12
C TRP A 46 8.34 13.92 6.27
N GLY A 47 8.71 15.04 6.89
CA GLY A 47 9.59 15.07 8.05
C GLY A 47 11.09 14.82 7.80
N ARG A 48 11.56 14.88 6.55
CA ARG A 48 12.96 14.55 6.16
C ARG A 48 14.06 15.30 6.91
N ARG A 49 13.80 16.51 7.38
CA ARG A 49 14.80 17.34 8.08
C ARG A 49 14.79 17.13 9.60
N SER A 50 14.06 16.16 10.08
CA SER A 50 13.85 15.96 11.53
C SER A 50 14.91 15.08 12.21
N GLY A 51 15.73 14.33 11.47
CA GLY A 51 16.62 13.30 12.02
C GLY A 51 15.90 12.10 12.64
N ARG A 52 14.62 11.93 12.32
CA ARG A 52 13.77 10.83 12.82
C ARG A 52 14.04 9.55 12.04
N PRO A 53 13.78 8.37 12.64
CA PRO A 53 13.90 7.09 11.94
C PRO A 53 13.07 7.03 10.66
N SER A 54 13.56 6.32 9.64
CA SER A 54 12.89 6.19 8.35
C SER A 54 11.77 5.15 8.38
N LEU A 55 10.56 5.54 7.92
CA LEU A 55 9.40 4.68 7.71
C LEU A 55 8.99 4.71 6.24
N PHE A 56 9.08 3.57 5.57
CA PHE A 56 8.65 3.38 4.20
C PHE A 56 7.28 2.72 4.14
N MET A 57 6.35 3.29 3.36
CA MET A 57 4.97 2.87 3.27
C MET A 57 4.63 2.52 1.82
N LEU A 58 4.18 1.28 1.57
CA LEU A 58 3.80 0.77 0.26
C LEU A 58 2.29 0.59 0.19
N HIS A 59 1.66 1.17 -0.81
CA HIS A 59 0.21 1.18 -1.03
C HIS A 59 -0.35 -0.15 -1.55
N GLY A 60 -1.67 -0.32 -1.53
CA GLY A 60 -2.39 -1.48 -2.05
C GLY A 60 -2.43 -1.57 -3.58
N GLY A 61 -2.99 -2.65 -4.10
CA GLY A 61 -3.20 -2.84 -5.53
C GLY A 61 -4.06 -1.73 -6.14
N TYR A 62 -3.78 -1.36 -7.39
CA TYR A 62 -4.40 -0.21 -8.06
C TYR A 62 -4.35 1.05 -7.21
N GLY A 63 -3.23 1.29 -6.50
CA GLY A 63 -3.05 2.38 -5.55
C GLY A 63 -1.94 3.34 -5.95
N SER A 64 -1.71 4.30 -5.07
CA SER A 64 -0.59 5.22 -5.03
C SER A 64 -0.37 5.66 -3.57
N TRP A 65 0.60 6.55 -3.32
CA TRP A 65 0.86 7.10 -2.00
C TRP A 65 -0.42 7.64 -1.31
N VAL A 66 -1.41 8.10 -2.08
CA VAL A 66 -2.67 8.65 -1.55
C VAL A 66 -3.50 7.64 -0.77
N HIS A 67 -3.22 6.33 -0.84
CA HIS A 67 -3.80 5.37 0.10
C HIS A 67 -3.47 5.69 1.56
N TRP A 68 -2.38 6.41 1.81
CA TRP A 68 -1.86 6.80 3.12
C TRP A 68 -2.16 8.27 3.48
N ILE A 69 -2.99 8.97 2.69
CA ILE A 69 -3.20 10.42 2.78
C ILE A 69 -3.63 10.90 4.17
N ARG A 70 -4.34 10.06 4.95
CA ARG A 70 -4.79 10.36 6.32
C ARG A 70 -3.78 9.97 7.40
N ASN A 71 -2.59 9.45 7.02
CA ASN A 71 -1.63 8.87 7.95
C ASN A 71 -0.25 9.51 7.88
N VAL A 72 0.16 9.96 6.69
CA VAL A 72 1.52 10.46 6.44
C VAL A 72 1.93 11.59 7.38
N GLU A 73 1.04 12.53 7.67
CA GLU A 73 1.34 13.66 8.55
C GLU A 73 1.44 13.22 10.01
N ALA A 74 0.46 12.46 10.51
CA ALA A 74 0.45 11.97 11.88
C ALA A 74 1.68 11.10 12.18
N LEU A 75 2.04 10.19 11.26
CA LEU A 75 3.23 9.36 11.41
C LEU A 75 4.52 10.16 11.26
N SER A 76 4.51 11.26 10.48
CA SER A 76 5.68 12.12 10.32
C SER A 76 6.06 12.91 11.58
N GLU A 77 5.20 12.92 12.59
CA GLU A 77 5.55 13.45 13.91
C GLU A 77 6.62 12.60 14.64
N LYS A 78 6.74 11.32 14.29
CA LYS A 78 7.69 10.36 14.90
C LYS A 78 8.74 9.84 13.93
N PHE A 79 8.44 9.81 12.63
CA PHE A 79 9.29 9.22 11.59
C PHE A 79 9.59 10.22 10.48
N THR A 80 10.64 9.97 9.73
CA THR A 80 10.74 10.44 8.36
C THR A 80 9.94 9.46 7.50
N VAL A 81 8.76 9.87 7.04
CA VAL A 81 7.84 9.02 6.28
C VAL A 81 8.14 9.12 4.79
N TYR A 82 8.26 7.98 4.12
CA TYR A 82 8.37 7.85 2.66
C TYR A 82 7.22 6.98 2.15
N ALA A 83 6.24 7.57 1.50
CA ALA A 83 5.17 6.83 0.83
C ALA A 83 5.52 6.66 -0.65
N GLY A 84 5.80 5.42 -1.06
CA GLY A 84 6.26 5.10 -2.41
C GLY A 84 5.13 4.66 -3.31
N ASP A 85 5.16 5.12 -4.57
CA ASP A 85 4.35 4.57 -5.64
C ASP A 85 5.05 3.33 -6.20
N ILE A 86 4.47 2.14 -5.99
CA ILE A 86 5.05 0.87 -6.43
C ILE A 86 5.23 0.89 -7.96
N PRO A 87 6.37 0.41 -8.53
CA PRO A 87 6.63 0.44 -9.96
C PRO A 87 5.46 -0.02 -10.82
N GLY A 88 5.05 0.83 -11.78
CA GLY A 88 3.89 0.64 -12.65
C GLY A 88 2.54 0.99 -12.04
N LEU A 89 2.53 1.63 -10.86
CA LEU A 89 1.36 2.18 -10.19
C LEU A 89 1.64 3.64 -9.81
N GLY A 90 0.58 4.40 -9.49
CA GLY A 90 0.72 5.82 -9.17
C GLY A 90 1.48 6.60 -10.25
N ASP A 91 2.49 7.36 -9.85
CA ASP A 91 3.34 8.16 -10.72
C ASP A 91 4.66 7.47 -11.12
N SER A 92 4.92 6.27 -10.58
CA SER A 92 6.12 5.51 -10.92
C SER A 92 6.05 4.89 -12.31
N ASP A 93 7.22 4.81 -12.96
CA ASP A 93 7.37 4.13 -14.24
C ASP A 93 7.18 2.61 -14.12
N PRO A 94 6.82 1.92 -15.22
CA PRO A 94 6.63 0.47 -15.19
C PRO A 94 7.92 -0.29 -14.89
N PRO A 95 7.85 -1.41 -14.13
CA PRO A 95 8.97 -2.33 -14.00
C PRO A 95 9.18 -3.10 -15.31
N PRO A 96 10.37 -3.68 -15.55
CA PRO A 96 10.65 -4.52 -16.73
C PRO A 96 9.67 -5.70 -16.85
N ASP A 97 9.36 -6.37 -15.75
CA ASP A 97 8.30 -7.40 -15.68
C ASP A 97 7.21 -6.98 -14.69
N ARG A 98 5.99 -6.77 -15.23
CA ARG A 98 4.80 -6.33 -14.49
C ARG A 98 4.13 -7.45 -13.70
N ARG A 99 4.63 -8.68 -13.77
CA ARG A 99 4.08 -9.89 -13.14
C ARG A 99 5.04 -10.57 -12.19
N ASP A 100 6.31 -10.18 -12.20
CA ASP A 100 7.32 -10.74 -11.33
C ASP A 100 7.44 -9.95 -10.01
N PRO A 101 6.90 -10.46 -8.89
CA PRO A 101 6.96 -9.78 -7.62
C PRO A 101 8.38 -9.72 -7.04
N ASP A 102 9.27 -10.67 -7.36
CA ASP A 102 10.66 -10.64 -6.89
C ASP A 102 11.45 -9.50 -7.55
N SER A 103 11.28 -9.32 -8.88
CA SER A 103 11.87 -8.20 -9.59
C SER A 103 11.35 -6.85 -9.06
N ILE A 104 10.03 -6.72 -8.88
CA ILE A 104 9.42 -5.48 -8.34
C ILE A 104 9.90 -5.24 -6.90
N GLY A 105 9.93 -6.27 -6.06
CA GLY A 105 10.41 -6.18 -4.68
C GLY A 105 11.87 -5.75 -4.59
N ARG A 106 12.72 -6.24 -5.50
CA ARG A 106 14.12 -5.83 -5.58
C ARG A 106 14.25 -4.33 -5.91
N LEU A 107 13.52 -3.83 -6.91
CA LEU A 107 13.53 -2.40 -7.26
C LEU A 107 13.06 -1.52 -6.09
N VAL A 108 12.05 -1.97 -5.34
CA VAL A 108 11.59 -1.28 -4.14
C VAL A 108 12.65 -1.30 -3.05
N ALA A 109 13.34 -2.43 -2.84
CA ALA A 109 14.43 -2.53 -1.86
C ALA A 109 15.58 -1.59 -2.21
N ASP A 110 15.99 -1.52 -3.48
CA ASP A 110 17.04 -0.61 -3.96
C ASP A 110 16.65 0.85 -3.70
N GLY A 111 15.37 1.22 -3.95
CA GLY A 111 14.84 2.55 -3.64
C GLY A 111 14.85 2.88 -2.15
N ILE A 112 14.44 1.94 -1.30
CA ILE A 112 14.48 2.08 0.16
C ILE A 112 15.93 2.27 0.65
N GLU A 113 16.85 1.45 0.15
CA GLU A 113 18.27 1.53 0.51
C GLU A 113 18.88 2.89 0.12
N ALA A 114 18.58 3.38 -1.08
CA ALA A 114 19.05 4.67 -1.57
C ALA A 114 18.56 5.87 -0.74
N LEU A 115 17.37 5.78 -0.15
CA LEU A 115 16.77 6.85 0.65
C LEU A 115 17.03 6.71 2.17
N THR A 116 17.45 5.54 2.63
CA THR A 116 17.77 5.31 4.04
C THR A 116 19.18 5.82 4.35
N PRO A 117 19.38 6.71 5.34
CA PRO A 117 20.71 7.19 5.70
C PRO A 117 21.69 6.06 5.99
N THR A 118 22.97 6.28 5.68
CA THR A 118 24.03 5.30 5.92
C THR A 118 24.11 4.93 7.41
N GLY A 119 24.12 3.63 7.71
CA GLY A 119 24.19 3.12 9.08
C GLY A 119 22.83 3.07 9.81
N GLU A 120 21.74 3.49 9.16
CA GLU A 120 20.39 3.39 9.71
C GLU A 120 19.63 2.17 9.14
N GLU A 121 18.65 1.70 9.90
CA GLU A 121 17.71 0.66 9.50
C GLU A 121 16.36 1.30 9.13
N ALA A 122 15.78 0.86 8.01
CA ALA A 122 14.45 1.25 7.59
C ALA A 122 13.38 0.48 8.38
N ARG A 123 12.24 1.10 8.57
CA ARG A 123 10.98 0.44 8.93
C ARG A 123 10.11 0.36 7.68
N LEU A 124 9.53 -0.79 7.42
CA LEU A 124 8.69 -1.02 6.24
C LEU A 124 7.26 -1.29 6.67
N MET A 125 6.29 -0.65 6.01
CA MET A 125 4.86 -0.91 6.17
C MET A 125 4.24 -1.13 4.80
N GLY A 126 3.48 -2.21 4.64
CA GLY A 126 2.82 -2.52 3.37
C GLY A 126 1.32 -2.74 3.55
N PHE A 127 0.50 -2.09 2.71
CA PHE A 127 -0.93 -2.32 2.67
C PHE A 127 -1.31 -3.29 1.55
N SER A 128 -2.06 -4.34 1.87
CA SER A 128 -2.62 -5.27 0.89
C SER A 128 -1.56 -5.80 -0.10
N PHE A 129 -1.59 -5.38 -1.35
CA PHE A 129 -0.56 -5.65 -2.36
C PHE A 129 0.82 -5.10 -1.95
N GLY A 130 0.87 -3.94 -1.29
CA GLY A 130 2.10 -3.39 -0.74
C GLY A 130 2.76 -4.29 0.29
N SER A 131 1.97 -5.07 1.07
CA SER A 131 2.51 -6.12 1.94
C SER A 131 3.18 -7.24 1.12
N VAL A 132 2.61 -7.62 -0.01
CA VAL A 132 3.22 -8.64 -0.89
C VAL A 132 4.55 -8.15 -1.42
N ILE A 133 4.57 -6.97 -2.03
CA ILE A 133 5.81 -6.39 -2.58
C ILE A 133 6.83 -6.10 -1.46
N GLY A 134 6.37 -5.59 -0.30
CA GLY A 134 7.21 -5.43 0.88
C GLY A 134 7.83 -6.76 1.34
N GLY A 135 7.07 -7.86 1.31
CA GLY A 135 7.57 -9.20 1.62
C GLY A 135 8.60 -9.73 0.62
N HIS A 136 8.57 -9.26 -0.63
CA HIS A 136 9.60 -9.53 -1.62
C HIS A 136 10.81 -8.59 -1.51
N ALA A 137 10.62 -7.36 -1.02
CA ALA A 137 11.71 -6.40 -0.74
C ALA A 137 12.45 -6.72 0.58
N ALA A 138 11.71 -7.13 1.62
CA ALA A 138 12.23 -7.34 2.97
C ALA A 138 13.45 -8.27 3.05
N PRO A 139 13.52 -9.43 2.35
CA PRO A 139 14.69 -10.30 2.41
C PRO A 139 16.00 -9.63 1.96
N TYR A 140 15.96 -8.73 0.98
CA TYR A 140 17.14 -8.00 0.52
C TYR A 140 17.63 -7.01 1.59
N LEU A 141 16.72 -6.23 2.16
CA LEU A 141 17.02 -5.25 3.21
C LEU A 141 17.47 -5.93 4.51
N ASP A 142 16.81 -7.02 4.90
CA ASP A 142 17.11 -7.77 6.11
C ASP A 142 18.48 -8.46 6.03
N ALA A 143 18.81 -9.06 4.87
CA ALA A 143 20.13 -9.66 4.64
C ALA A 143 21.26 -8.62 4.70
N ALA A 144 21.00 -7.40 4.24
CA ALA A 144 21.92 -6.26 4.31
C ALA A 144 22.01 -5.63 5.73
N GLY A 145 21.19 -6.08 6.70
CA GLY A 145 21.12 -5.44 8.03
C GLY A 145 20.50 -4.03 7.97
N ARG A 146 19.61 -3.79 7.01
CA ARG A 146 19.00 -2.49 6.73
C ARG A 146 17.51 -2.43 7.05
N LEU A 147 16.93 -3.48 7.66
CA LEU A 147 15.52 -3.57 7.99
C LEU A 147 15.30 -3.80 9.48
N ARG A 148 14.72 -2.83 10.17
CA ARG A 148 14.36 -2.89 11.57
C ARG A 148 13.08 -3.66 11.82
N SER A 149 12.03 -3.36 11.05
CA SER A 149 10.71 -3.98 11.21
C SER A 149 9.93 -3.99 9.90
N PHE A 150 9.00 -4.96 9.78
CA PHE A 150 8.04 -5.03 8.69
C PHE A 150 6.63 -5.20 9.24
N THR A 151 5.77 -4.19 9.03
CA THR A 151 4.37 -4.19 9.44
C THR A 151 3.46 -4.46 8.23
N LEU A 152 2.68 -5.55 8.31
CA LEU A 152 1.70 -5.90 7.30
C LEU A 152 0.34 -5.27 7.64
N VAL A 153 -0.30 -4.61 6.67
CA VAL A 153 -1.63 -4.01 6.83
C VAL A 153 -2.59 -4.66 5.85
N GLY A 154 -3.61 -5.36 6.33
CA GLY A 154 -4.58 -6.05 5.47
C GLY A 154 -3.94 -6.91 4.39
N ALA A 155 -2.89 -7.64 4.70
CA ALA A 155 -1.98 -8.25 3.72
C ALA A 155 -2.66 -9.24 2.76
N GLY A 156 -2.38 -9.08 1.46
CA GLY A 156 -2.54 -10.12 0.45
C GLY A 156 -1.42 -11.17 0.53
N GLY A 157 -1.40 -12.13 -0.38
CA GLY A 157 -0.24 -13.03 -0.56
C GLY A 157 0.00 -14.09 0.52
N MET A 158 -0.92 -14.27 1.46
CA MET A 158 -0.75 -15.22 2.56
C MET A 158 -1.27 -16.64 2.25
N GLY A 159 -2.00 -16.86 1.14
CA GLY A 159 -2.59 -18.17 0.82
C GLY A 159 -3.63 -18.68 1.82
N LEU A 160 -4.05 -17.88 2.78
CA LEU A 160 -5.02 -18.22 3.81
C LEU A 160 -6.46 -18.02 3.31
N ARG A 161 -7.44 -18.57 4.05
CA ARG A 161 -8.87 -18.45 3.73
C ARG A 161 -9.26 -16.98 3.51
N ARG A 162 -10.05 -16.74 2.48
CA ARG A 162 -10.55 -15.40 2.10
C ARG A 162 -12.05 -15.46 1.92
N ALA A 163 -12.73 -14.38 2.24
CA ALA A 163 -14.13 -14.23 1.87
C ALA A 163 -14.29 -14.15 0.34
N GLU A 164 -15.38 -14.72 -0.15
CA GLU A 164 -15.83 -14.48 -1.53
C GLU A 164 -16.60 -13.16 -1.56
N PHE A 165 -16.26 -12.32 -2.50
CA PHE A 165 -17.00 -11.08 -2.75
C PHE A 165 -17.37 -10.98 -4.23
N LEU A 166 -18.40 -10.19 -4.53
CA LEU A 166 -18.85 -9.96 -5.88
C LEU A 166 -17.71 -9.42 -6.76
N PRO A 167 -17.63 -9.81 -8.03
CA PRO A 167 -16.60 -9.31 -8.94
C PRO A 167 -16.56 -7.79 -8.97
N LEU A 168 -15.36 -7.21 -8.84
CA LEU A 168 -15.16 -5.79 -8.99
C LEU A 168 -15.41 -5.37 -10.44
N ALA A 169 -16.13 -4.28 -10.62
CA ALA A 169 -16.39 -3.70 -11.94
C ALA A 169 -15.08 -3.19 -12.57
N ARG A 170 -15.01 -3.29 -13.89
CA ARG A 170 -13.91 -2.72 -14.69
C ARG A 170 -14.36 -1.38 -15.25
N PHE A 171 -13.42 -0.46 -15.41
CA PHE A 171 -13.63 0.79 -16.12
C PHE A 171 -13.29 0.58 -17.59
N GLU A 172 -14.15 1.07 -18.48
CA GLU A 172 -13.96 1.04 -19.93
C GLU A 172 -13.79 2.48 -20.45
N ARG A 173 -13.08 2.65 -21.55
CA ARG A 173 -12.68 3.98 -22.06
C ARG A 173 -13.85 4.83 -22.55
N ASP A 174 -14.92 4.19 -23.00
CA ASP A 174 -16.12 4.81 -23.54
C ASP A 174 -17.20 5.13 -22.49
N MET A 175 -16.95 4.79 -21.23
CA MET A 175 -17.85 5.13 -20.13
C MET A 175 -17.82 6.62 -19.81
N SER A 176 -19.00 7.18 -19.49
CA SER A 176 -19.11 8.54 -18.94
C SER A 176 -18.46 8.62 -17.55
N GLY A 177 -17.97 9.79 -17.17
CA GLY A 177 -17.40 10.02 -15.85
C GLY A 177 -18.36 9.68 -14.70
N GLU A 178 -19.66 9.92 -14.88
CA GLU A 178 -20.68 9.52 -13.90
C GLU A 178 -20.78 8.00 -13.75
N ALA A 179 -20.75 7.25 -14.87
CA ALA A 179 -20.76 5.79 -14.84
C ALA A 179 -19.52 5.24 -14.12
N ILE A 180 -18.36 5.79 -14.42
CA ILE A 180 -17.08 5.41 -13.76
C ILE A 180 -17.14 5.71 -12.25
N ARG A 181 -17.64 6.88 -11.82
CA ARG A 181 -17.82 7.20 -10.40
C ARG A 181 -18.75 6.22 -9.68
N ARG A 182 -19.88 5.84 -10.30
CA ARG A 182 -20.78 4.82 -9.71
C ARG A 182 -20.08 3.47 -9.53
N LEU A 183 -19.30 3.03 -10.53
CA LEU A 183 -18.54 1.78 -10.44
C LEU A 183 -17.40 1.87 -9.42
N ALA A 184 -16.72 3.02 -9.35
CA ALA A 184 -15.68 3.28 -8.35
C ALA A 184 -16.26 3.17 -6.92
N ARG A 185 -17.39 3.83 -6.64
CA ARG A 185 -18.09 3.73 -5.36
C ARG A 185 -18.43 2.29 -5.02
N ARG A 186 -19.08 1.57 -5.95
CA ARG A 186 -19.41 0.16 -5.76
C ARG A 186 -18.18 -0.69 -5.44
N ASN A 187 -17.06 -0.49 -6.13
CA ASN A 187 -15.83 -1.24 -5.89
C ASN A 187 -15.22 -0.94 -4.51
N LEU A 188 -15.26 0.33 -4.08
CA LEU A 188 -14.82 0.73 -2.74
C LEU A 188 -15.69 0.10 -1.65
N GLU A 189 -17.01 0.16 -1.80
CA GLU A 189 -17.97 -0.43 -0.85
C GLU A 189 -17.87 -1.96 -0.77
N LEU A 190 -17.57 -2.63 -1.88
CA LEU A 190 -17.42 -4.09 -1.90
C LEU A 190 -16.10 -4.58 -1.31
N LEU A 191 -15.02 -3.82 -1.48
CA LEU A 191 -13.69 -4.31 -1.14
C LEU A 191 -13.01 -3.53 -0.02
N MET A 192 -13.14 -2.20 -0.01
CA MET A 192 -12.22 -1.34 0.72
C MET A 192 -12.76 -0.89 2.07
N VAL A 193 -14.03 -0.53 2.16
CA VAL A 193 -14.60 0.06 3.36
C VAL A 193 -15.72 -0.79 3.95
N ARG A 194 -15.88 -0.73 5.26
CA ARG A 194 -17.00 -1.32 6.00
C ARG A 194 -18.21 -0.38 5.99
N ASP A 195 -17.95 0.92 6.19
CA ASP A 195 -18.99 1.96 6.24
C ASP A 195 -19.01 2.74 4.92
N PRO A 196 -20.06 2.59 4.09
CA PRO A 196 -20.20 3.34 2.83
C PRO A 196 -20.15 4.87 2.98
N ALA A 197 -20.47 5.41 4.16
CA ALA A 197 -20.39 6.84 4.44
C ALA A 197 -18.94 7.37 4.40
N THR A 198 -17.97 6.49 4.54
CA THR A 198 -16.54 6.85 4.44
C THR A 198 -16.10 7.14 3.00
N VAL A 199 -16.88 6.71 2.00
CA VAL A 199 -16.56 6.93 0.57
C VAL A 199 -16.89 8.37 0.19
N ASP A 200 -15.95 9.27 0.47
CA ASP A 200 -16.00 10.69 0.12
C ASP A 200 -15.49 10.99 -1.30
N ALA A 201 -15.45 12.27 -1.67
CA ALA A 201 -14.98 12.72 -2.98
C ALA A 201 -13.50 12.33 -3.22
N THR A 202 -12.67 12.38 -2.18
CA THR A 202 -11.25 12.03 -2.25
C THR A 202 -11.06 10.54 -2.50
N ALA A 203 -11.80 9.67 -1.80
CA ALA A 203 -11.77 8.21 -2.01
C ALA A 203 -12.18 7.84 -3.44
N LEU A 204 -13.24 8.46 -3.97
CA LEU A 204 -13.71 8.25 -5.34
C LEU A 204 -12.67 8.70 -6.36
N HIS A 205 -12.12 9.90 -6.21
CA HIS A 205 -11.08 10.45 -7.08
C HIS A 205 -9.85 9.50 -7.12
N MET A 206 -9.35 9.09 -5.95
CA MET A 206 -8.23 8.16 -5.84
C MET A 206 -8.51 6.84 -6.54
N GLN A 207 -9.70 6.26 -6.34
CA GLN A 207 -10.08 4.99 -6.96
C GLN A 207 -10.08 5.10 -8.48
N VAL A 208 -10.63 6.18 -9.04
CA VAL A 208 -10.66 6.42 -10.50
C VAL A 208 -9.25 6.62 -11.02
N MET A 209 -8.51 7.58 -10.47
CA MET A 209 -7.17 7.95 -10.91
C MET A 209 -6.22 6.74 -10.87
N ASN A 210 -6.19 6.03 -9.75
CA ASN A 210 -5.27 4.91 -9.56
C ASN A 210 -5.61 3.72 -10.47
N THR A 211 -6.91 3.39 -10.64
CA THR A 211 -7.33 2.25 -11.47
C THR A 211 -7.02 2.50 -12.95
N THR A 212 -7.21 3.71 -13.44
CA THR A 212 -7.00 4.06 -14.85
C THR A 212 -5.51 4.21 -15.22
N ARG A 213 -4.64 4.37 -14.24
CA ARG A 213 -3.18 4.53 -14.44
C ARG A 213 -2.38 3.25 -14.17
N ALA A 214 -2.99 2.24 -13.54
CA ALA A 214 -2.30 1.02 -13.13
C ALA A 214 -1.91 0.12 -14.31
N VAL A 215 -0.63 -0.25 -14.40
CA VAL A 215 -0.10 -1.20 -15.40
C VAL A 215 0.46 -2.48 -14.78
N THR A 216 0.92 -2.46 -13.53
CA THR A 216 1.38 -3.64 -12.80
C THR A 216 0.20 -4.55 -12.44
N LYS A 217 0.38 -5.86 -12.59
CA LYS A 217 -0.70 -6.87 -12.45
C LYS A 217 -0.94 -7.26 -10.98
N SER A 218 -1.18 -6.27 -10.13
CA SER A 218 -1.29 -6.42 -8.67
C SER A 218 -2.31 -7.47 -8.23
N ARG A 219 -3.47 -7.58 -8.89
CA ARG A 219 -4.51 -8.58 -8.56
C ARG A 219 -4.03 -10.01 -8.75
N TRP A 220 -3.21 -10.27 -9.78
CA TRP A 220 -2.65 -11.60 -10.03
C TRP A 220 -1.59 -11.93 -8.97
N ILE A 221 -0.65 -11.02 -8.74
CA ILE A 221 0.45 -11.19 -7.77
C ILE A 221 -0.11 -11.40 -6.35
N SER A 222 -1.11 -10.63 -5.93
CA SER A 222 -1.70 -10.74 -4.58
C SER A 222 -2.37 -12.08 -4.26
N ARG A 223 -2.56 -12.96 -5.25
CA ARG A 223 -3.10 -14.30 -5.07
C ARG A 223 -2.02 -15.36 -4.84
N LEU A 224 -0.76 -15.04 -5.15
CA LEU A 224 0.37 -15.95 -4.91
C LEU A 224 0.59 -16.05 -3.39
N PRO A 225 0.78 -17.26 -2.83
CA PRO A 225 0.97 -17.45 -1.39
C PRO A 225 2.41 -17.14 -0.95
N SER A 226 3.02 -16.10 -1.51
CA SER A 226 4.45 -15.84 -1.36
C SER A 226 4.87 -15.36 0.03
N LEU A 227 3.98 -14.70 0.79
CA LEU A 227 4.33 -14.20 2.13
C LEU A 227 4.58 -15.35 3.13
N VAL A 228 3.80 -16.44 3.05
CA VAL A 228 3.99 -17.60 3.95
C VAL A 228 5.34 -18.27 3.76
N GLU A 229 5.96 -18.12 2.59
CA GLU A 229 7.29 -18.64 2.29
C GLU A 229 8.41 -17.69 2.73
N LYS A 230 8.20 -16.39 2.59
CA LYS A 230 9.22 -15.36 2.81
C LYS A 230 9.31 -14.88 4.27
N LEU A 231 8.20 -14.69 4.96
CA LEU A 231 8.19 -14.14 6.31
C LEU A 231 8.95 -14.98 7.34
N PRO A 232 8.90 -16.33 7.33
CA PRO A 232 9.64 -17.15 8.31
C PRO A 232 11.16 -17.02 8.25
N ALA A 233 11.71 -16.52 7.13
CA ALA A 233 13.15 -16.37 6.94
C ALA A 233 13.68 -14.99 7.41
N LEU A 234 12.78 -14.05 7.73
CA LEU A 234 13.16 -12.70 8.17
C LEU A 234 13.69 -12.72 9.62
N ARG A 235 14.64 -11.86 9.90
CA ARG A 235 15.22 -11.62 11.24
C ARG A 235 14.68 -10.34 11.87
N CYS A 236 14.16 -9.41 11.06
CA CYS A 236 13.52 -8.19 11.55
C CYS A 236 12.20 -8.48 12.26
N ALA A 237 11.75 -7.58 13.11
CA ALA A 237 10.46 -7.67 13.79
C ALA A 237 9.31 -7.66 12.74
N VAL A 238 8.36 -8.60 12.86
CA VAL A 238 7.19 -8.71 11.97
C VAL A 238 5.92 -8.51 12.76
N SER A 239 5.07 -7.57 12.32
CA SER A 239 3.79 -7.27 12.97
C SER A 239 2.66 -7.16 11.94
N GLY A 240 1.40 -7.08 12.42
CA GLY A 240 0.25 -6.97 11.55
C GLY A 240 -0.88 -6.10 12.07
N ILE A 241 -1.56 -5.37 11.17
CA ILE A 241 -2.75 -4.57 11.46
C ILE A 241 -3.85 -4.92 10.46
N TRP A 242 -5.04 -5.23 10.97
CA TRP A 242 -6.23 -5.50 10.14
C TRP A 242 -7.44 -4.72 10.63
N GLY A 243 -8.33 -4.36 9.70
CA GLY A 243 -9.69 -3.99 10.06
C GLY A 243 -10.50 -5.22 10.51
N GLU A 244 -11.35 -5.06 11.52
CA GLU A 244 -12.21 -6.15 12.05
C GLU A 244 -13.04 -6.81 10.94
N PHE A 245 -13.55 -6.00 10.00
CA PHE A 245 -14.39 -6.45 8.89
C PHE A 245 -13.64 -6.38 7.54
N ASP A 246 -12.32 -6.57 7.55
CA ASP A 246 -11.55 -6.62 6.30
C ASP A 246 -12.13 -7.65 5.33
N SER A 247 -12.71 -7.19 4.22
CA SER A 247 -13.39 -8.02 3.22
C SER A 247 -12.53 -9.15 2.65
N THR A 248 -11.21 -9.03 2.75
CA THR A 248 -10.26 -10.06 2.27
C THR A 248 -9.92 -11.09 3.33
N ALA A 249 -10.29 -10.86 4.59
CA ALA A 249 -9.90 -11.67 5.74
C ALA A 249 -11.07 -12.12 6.60
N TYR A 250 -12.11 -11.29 6.78
CA TYR A 250 -13.30 -11.63 7.58
C TYR A 250 -14.07 -12.82 6.99
N PRO A 251 -14.55 -13.78 7.79
CA PRO A 251 -14.46 -13.83 9.26
C PRO A 251 -13.21 -14.57 9.79
N TRP A 252 -12.22 -14.87 8.99
CA TRP A 252 -11.04 -15.70 9.33
C TRP A 252 -9.80 -14.87 9.72
N LEU A 253 -9.96 -13.75 10.43
CA LEU A 253 -8.84 -12.97 10.95
C LEU A 253 -7.92 -13.78 11.88
N ALA A 254 -8.51 -14.72 12.64
CA ALA A 254 -7.76 -15.61 13.51
C ALA A 254 -6.69 -16.42 12.79
N ASP A 255 -6.90 -16.78 11.50
CA ASP A 255 -5.89 -17.50 10.71
C ASP A 255 -4.63 -16.62 10.47
N ARG A 256 -4.83 -15.31 10.25
CA ARG A 256 -3.74 -14.34 10.06
C ARG A 256 -2.94 -14.16 11.34
N HIS A 257 -3.64 -13.99 12.46
CA HIS A 257 -3.01 -13.91 13.77
C HIS A 257 -2.24 -15.19 14.10
N ALA A 258 -2.84 -16.36 13.90
CA ALA A 258 -2.19 -17.65 14.18
C ALA A 258 -0.92 -17.84 13.33
N PHE A 259 -0.96 -17.47 12.04
CA PHE A 259 0.23 -17.54 11.19
C PHE A 259 1.34 -16.59 11.67
N LEU A 260 1.01 -15.32 11.91
CA LEU A 260 2.01 -14.33 12.32
C LEU A 260 2.59 -14.65 13.70
N SER A 261 1.76 -15.04 14.68
CA SER A 261 2.21 -15.39 16.02
C SER A 261 3.08 -16.64 16.07
N GLY A 262 3.07 -17.48 15.02
CA GLY A 262 3.98 -18.59 14.85
C GLY A 262 5.38 -18.22 14.35
N LEU A 263 5.59 -16.98 13.90
CA LEU A 263 6.92 -16.51 13.48
C LEU A 263 7.82 -16.25 14.69
N SER A 264 9.10 -16.63 14.60
CA SER A 264 10.10 -16.32 15.63
C SER A 264 10.34 -14.82 15.84
N THR A 265 10.00 -14.04 14.82
CA THR A 265 10.15 -12.57 14.77
C THR A 265 8.85 -11.82 15.03
N PHE A 266 7.81 -12.51 15.48
CA PHE A 266 6.51 -11.88 15.77
C PHE A 266 6.61 -10.77 16.80
N ALA A 267 6.16 -9.56 16.43
CA ALA A 267 6.23 -8.36 17.28
C ALA A 267 4.85 -7.80 17.67
N GLY A 268 3.75 -8.35 17.12
CA GLY A 268 2.41 -7.96 17.53
C GLY A 268 1.37 -8.04 16.42
N PHE A 269 0.10 -7.99 16.84
CA PHE A 269 -1.06 -8.02 15.95
C PHE A 269 -2.17 -7.16 16.50
N GLU A 270 -2.63 -6.20 15.72
CA GLU A 270 -3.69 -5.27 16.10
C GLU A 270 -4.90 -5.42 15.18
N VAL A 271 -6.09 -5.38 15.77
CA VAL A 271 -7.36 -5.33 15.03
C VAL A 271 -8.04 -4.01 15.33
N VAL A 272 -8.28 -3.24 14.29
CA VAL A 272 -9.01 -1.96 14.40
C VAL A 272 -10.51 -2.24 14.27
N ALA A 273 -11.27 -1.94 15.31
CA ALA A 273 -12.70 -2.15 15.35
C ALA A 273 -13.46 -1.33 14.29
N ASP A 274 -14.58 -1.86 13.82
CA ASP A 274 -15.48 -1.21 12.85
C ASP A 274 -14.80 -0.74 11.57
N ALA A 275 -13.71 -1.38 11.15
CA ALA A 275 -12.96 -1.04 9.95
C ALA A 275 -12.98 -2.16 8.90
N GLY A 276 -13.06 -1.78 7.64
CA GLY A 276 -12.90 -2.66 6.48
C GLY A 276 -11.45 -2.88 6.07
N HIS A 277 -11.23 -3.21 4.80
CA HIS A 277 -9.90 -3.49 4.25
C HIS A 277 -9.00 -2.25 4.24
N TRP A 278 -9.54 -1.07 3.90
CA TRP A 278 -8.78 0.20 3.89
C TRP A 278 -8.79 0.87 5.27
N VAL A 279 -8.32 0.12 6.25
CA VAL A 279 -8.38 0.46 7.68
C VAL A 279 -7.77 1.83 7.99
N MET A 280 -6.63 2.16 7.36
CA MET A 280 -5.90 3.41 7.56
C MET A 280 -6.58 4.65 6.96
N TYR A 281 -7.57 4.46 6.09
CA TYR A 281 -8.42 5.52 5.57
C TYR A 281 -9.71 5.65 6.39
N GLU A 282 -10.34 4.52 6.68
CA GLU A 282 -11.66 4.45 7.31
C GLU A 282 -11.62 4.78 8.80
N ARG A 283 -10.56 4.36 9.51
CA ARG A 283 -10.33 4.58 10.94
C ARG A 283 -8.93 5.11 11.20
N ALA A 284 -8.59 6.24 10.56
CA ALA A 284 -7.22 6.77 10.50
C ALA A 284 -6.58 6.98 11.88
N GLU A 285 -7.30 7.58 12.84
CA GLU A 285 -6.77 7.83 14.18
C GLU A 285 -6.45 6.53 14.93
N ALA A 286 -7.40 5.57 14.93
CA ALA A 286 -7.19 4.27 15.57
C ALA A 286 -6.06 3.48 14.90
N PHE A 287 -5.98 3.53 13.55
CA PHE A 287 -4.90 2.94 12.81
C PHE A 287 -3.54 3.58 13.15
N ASN A 288 -3.45 4.91 13.17
CA ASN A 288 -2.20 5.61 13.49
C ASN A 288 -1.70 5.25 14.90
N ALA A 289 -2.62 5.16 15.87
CA ALA A 289 -2.28 4.73 17.23
C ALA A 289 -1.79 3.28 17.28
N ALA A 290 -2.43 2.35 16.55
CA ALA A 290 -1.98 0.96 16.42
C ALA A 290 -0.60 0.85 15.73
N ALA A 291 -0.42 1.59 14.64
CA ALA A 291 0.84 1.64 13.90
C ALA A 291 2.00 2.11 14.79
N LEU A 292 1.81 3.19 15.55
CA LEU A 292 2.83 3.71 16.47
C LEU A 292 3.22 2.72 17.58
N ARG A 293 2.35 1.80 17.98
CA ARG A 293 2.68 0.74 18.97
C ARG A 293 3.49 -0.40 18.38
N LEU A 294 3.41 -0.63 17.06
CA LEU A 294 3.98 -1.81 16.41
C LEU A 294 5.26 -1.53 15.58
N ILE A 295 5.52 -0.26 15.25
CA ILE A 295 6.64 0.09 14.35
C ILE A 295 7.99 0.21 15.09
N ASP A 296 7.99 0.46 16.38
CA ASP A 296 9.21 0.70 17.19
C ASP A 296 10.04 -0.59 17.47
#